data_94506e3e118cc8c4fe178df801d4594f
#
_entry.id   94506e3e118cc8c4fe178df801d4594f
#
_cell.length_a   1.000
_cell.length_b   1.000
_cell.length_c   1.000
_cell.angle_alpha   90.00
_cell.angle_beta   90.00
_cell.angle_gamma   90.00
#
_symmetry.space_group_name_H-M   'P 1'
#
loop_
_entity.id
_entity.type
_entity.pdbx_description
1 polymer ?
#
loop_
_entity_poly.entity_id
_entity_poly.type
_entity_poly.pdbx_seq_one_letter_code
_entity_poly.pdbx_strand_id
1 'polypeptide(L)'
;FFPFKGAASFEKLDQPEKVKAFFEKTFPDAVPLMPDYISEFFTNPTSSLVTVKCFPWVRDDHFALIGDAAHAIVPFFGQGMNCGFEDCRILDELIGKHNHNWSAILQEYQALRKPDADAIADLAINNFTEMREKTADPVFLLQKKIEAKLHEKYPEEWIPAYSQVTFSPHIRYSEALRRGMQQEAIMQQVMQWPGIEQQWDADETLARIITLIR
;
A
#
# COMPACT_ATOMS: atom_id res chain seq x y z
N PHE A 1 6.55 0.54 14.02
CA PHE A 1 6.71 1.97 13.68
C PHE A 1 6.13 2.83 14.80
N PHE A 2 6.88 3.82 15.27
CA PHE A 2 6.41 4.76 16.27
C PHE A 2 6.25 6.15 15.66
N PRO A 3 5.23 6.92 16.06
CA PRO A 3 5.15 8.33 15.68
C PRO A 3 6.25 9.13 16.36
N PHE A 4 6.68 10.25 15.76
CA PHE A 4 7.62 11.16 16.41
C PHE A 4 6.98 11.91 17.60
N LYS A 5 5.67 12.16 17.54
CA LYS A 5 4.90 12.90 18.55
C LYS A 5 3.71 12.06 19.06
N GLY A 6 3.26 12.37 20.25
CA GLY A 6 2.13 11.68 20.88
C GLY A 6 2.51 10.92 22.13
N ALA A 7 1.55 10.25 22.76
CA ALA A 7 1.75 9.56 24.04
C ALA A 7 2.74 8.36 23.93
N ALA A 8 2.69 7.64 22.80
CA ALA A 8 3.63 6.55 22.50
C ALA A 8 4.50 6.98 21.31
N SER A 9 5.48 7.85 21.55
CA SER A 9 6.37 8.39 20.54
C SER A 9 7.83 8.25 20.94
N PHE A 10 8.75 8.33 19.98
CA PHE A 10 10.18 8.35 20.29
C PHE A 10 10.57 9.47 21.26
N GLU A 11 9.93 10.65 21.18
CA GLU A 11 10.17 11.77 22.11
C GLU A 11 9.76 11.45 23.55
N LYS A 12 8.76 10.58 23.76
CA LYS A 12 8.23 10.25 25.09
C LYS A 12 8.87 9.00 25.69
N LEU A 13 9.37 8.10 24.84
CA LEU A 13 10.08 6.88 25.25
C LEU A 13 11.59 7.17 25.36
N ASP A 14 11.96 8.21 26.09
CA ASP A 14 13.31 8.76 26.20
C ASP A 14 14.12 8.16 27.38
N GLN A 15 13.55 7.23 28.16
CA GLN A 15 14.17 6.58 29.29
C GLN A 15 13.96 5.06 29.23
N PRO A 16 14.94 4.23 29.65
CA PRO A 16 14.81 2.76 29.67
C PRO A 16 13.55 2.26 30.38
N GLU A 17 13.21 2.87 31.52
CA GLU A 17 12.06 2.50 32.34
C GLU A 17 10.73 2.75 31.61
N LYS A 18 10.66 3.85 30.83
CA LYS A 18 9.48 4.17 30.02
C LYS A 18 9.31 3.20 28.85
N VAL A 19 10.42 2.86 28.17
CA VAL A 19 10.44 1.84 27.12
C VAL A 19 9.99 0.49 27.69
N LYS A 20 10.56 0.08 28.81
CA LYS A 20 10.20 -1.17 29.51
C LYS A 20 8.71 -1.21 29.81
N ALA A 21 8.20 -0.20 30.51
CA ALA A 21 6.79 -0.13 30.90
C ALA A 21 5.85 -0.13 29.68
N PHE A 22 6.23 0.54 28.60
CA PHE A 22 5.46 0.56 27.36
C PHE A 22 5.39 -0.83 26.72
N PHE A 23 6.53 -1.52 26.55
CA PHE A 23 6.58 -2.82 25.90
C PHE A 23 5.90 -3.90 26.73
N GLU A 24 6.13 -3.93 28.06
CA GLU A 24 5.49 -4.90 28.97
C GLU A 24 3.95 -4.74 29.00
N LYS A 25 3.45 -3.49 28.84
CA LYS A 25 2.02 -3.21 28.78
C LYS A 25 1.41 -3.56 27.43
N THR A 26 2.12 -3.27 26.35
CA THR A 26 1.56 -3.30 24.98
C THR A 26 1.80 -4.63 24.28
N PHE A 27 2.95 -5.26 24.55
CA PHE A 27 3.41 -6.50 23.91
C PHE A 27 3.97 -7.49 24.94
N PRO A 28 3.20 -7.88 25.96
CA PRO A 28 3.70 -8.71 27.06
C PRO A 28 4.18 -10.09 26.62
N ASP A 29 3.61 -10.62 25.58
CA ASP A 29 3.96 -11.91 24.96
C ASP A 29 5.23 -11.85 24.09
N ALA A 30 5.55 -10.69 23.54
CA ALA A 30 6.74 -10.50 22.73
C ALA A 30 8.00 -10.20 23.56
N VAL A 31 7.87 -9.54 24.72
CA VAL A 31 8.99 -9.14 25.58
C VAL A 31 9.93 -10.31 25.92
N PRO A 32 9.47 -11.51 26.29
CA PRO A 32 10.36 -12.64 26.56
C PRO A 32 11.19 -13.12 25.36
N LEU A 33 10.76 -12.78 24.13
CA LEU A 33 11.42 -13.14 22.87
C LEU A 33 12.43 -12.09 22.41
N MET A 34 12.50 -10.95 23.09
CA MET A 34 13.34 -9.80 22.74
C MET A 34 14.22 -9.39 23.93
N PRO A 35 15.26 -10.18 24.30
CA PRO A 35 16.02 -9.96 25.54
C PRO A 35 16.72 -8.59 25.58
N ASP A 36 17.16 -8.08 24.43
CA ASP A 36 17.96 -6.88 24.30
C ASP A 36 17.18 -5.64 23.84
N TYR A 37 15.85 -5.70 23.78
CA TYR A 37 15.00 -4.67 23.17
C TYR A 37 15.23 -3.25 23.71
N ILE A 38 15.55 -3.12 25.00
CA ILE A 38 15.82 -1.81 25.63
C ILE A 38 17.12 -1.22 25.08
N SER A 39 18.17 -2.03 25.05
CA SER A 39 19.47 -1.60 24.53
C SER A 39 19.37 -1.26 23.03
N GLU A 40 18.71 -2.12 22.25
CA GLU A 40 18.53 -1.92 20.82
C GLU A 40 17.67 -0.67 20.51
N PHE A 41 16.65 -0.40 21.34
CA PHE A 41 15.82 0.80 21.16
C PHE A 41 16.61 2.09 21.22
N PHE A 42 17.64 2.17 22.08
CA PHE A 42 18.48 3.38 22.23
C PHE A 42 19.73 3.38 21.36
N THR A 43 20.21 2.23 20.92
CA THR A 43 21.45 2.15 20.10
C THR A 43 21.15 2.19 18.60
N ASN A 44 19.99 1.67 18.17
CA ASN A 44 19.62 1.69 16.76
C ASN A 44 19.19 3.10 16.32
N PRO A 45 19.66 3.57 15.15
CA PRO A 45 19.27 4.88 14.66
C PRO A 45 17.79 4.91 14.27
N THR A 46 17.09 5.96 14.66
CA THR A 46 15.73 6.23 14.19
C THR A 46 15.78 7.05 12.91
N SER A 47 14.96 6.68 11.91
CA SER A 47 14.82 7.44 10.68
C SER A 47 13.35 7.62 10.30
N SER A 48 13.06 8.66 9.52
CA SER A 48 11.74 8.88 8.96
C SER A 48 11.50 7.94 7.79
N LEU A 49 10.26 7.46 7.65
CA LEU A 49 9.78 6.86 6.42
C LEU A 49 9.44 7.99 5.44
N VAL A 50 9.99 7.91 4.23
CA VAL A 50 9.84 8.97 3.23
C VAL A 50 9.29 8.35 1.94
N THR A 51 8.30 9.01 1.34
CA THR A 51 7.86 8.76 -0.02
C THR A 51 8.45 9.82 -0.92
N VAL A 52 9.06 9.41 -2.02
CA VAL A 52 9.60 10.32 -3.03
C VAL A 52 8.79 10.19 -4.32
N LYS A 53 8.28 11.32 -4.79
CA LYS A 53 7.66 11.45 -6.12
C LYS A 53 8.39 12.58 -6.84
N CYS A 54 9.13 12.28 -7.87
CA CYS A 54 9.87 13.28 -8.65
C CYS A 54 9.50 13.21 -10.13
N PHE A 55 9.80 14.27 -10.84
CA PHE A 55 9.64 14.38 -12.29
C PHE A 55 10.47 15.56 -12.80
N PRO A 56 11.10 15.51 -13.97
CA PRO A 56 11.22 14.33 -14.85
C PRO A 56 12.19 13.28 -14.29
N TRP A 57 12.04 12.01 -14.75
CA TRP A 57 12.96 10.94 -14.42
C TRP A 57 14.13 10.84 -15.39
N VAL A 58 13.96 11.39 -16.59
CA VAL A 58 14.95 11.33 -17.64
C VAL A 58 15.44 12.71 -18.02
N ARG A 59 16.71 12.78 -18.41
CA ARG A 59 17.33 13.97 -18.97
C ARG A 59 18.07 13.60 -20.24
N ASP A 60 17.56 14.15 -21.34
CA ASP A 60 18.04 13.87 -22.70
C ASP A 60 17.97 12.35 -22.98
N ASP A 61 18.98 11.79 -23.62
CA ASP A 61 19.16 10.35 -23.87
C ASP A 61 20.30 9.73 -23.02
N HIS A 62 20.74 10.41 -21.95
CA HIS A 62 21.94 10.08 -21.21
C HIS A 62 21.69 9.70 -19.74
N PHE A 63 20.62 10.19 -19.12
CA PHE A 63 20.34 9.97 -17.71
C PHE A 63 18.91 9.53 -17.50
N ALA A 64 18.76 8.52 -16.64
CA ALA A 64 17.46 8.09 -16.11
C ALA A 64 17.55 7.74 -14.64
N LEU A 65 16.52 8.09 -13.88
CA LEU A 65 16.30 7.58 -12.52
C LEU A 65 15.52 6.27 -12.60
N ILE A 66 15.88 5.31 -11.75
CA ILE A 66 15.24 4.00 -11.68
C ILE A 66 15.11 3.56 -10.20
N GLY A 67 14.07 2.79 -9.89
CA GLY A 67 13.83 2.29 -8.55
C GLY A 67 13.68 3.41 -7.51
N ASP A 68 14.22 3.21 -6.31
CA ASP A 68 14.11 4.17 -5.20
C ASP A 68 14.65 5.57 -5.50
N ALA A 69 15.57 5.70 -6.45
CA ALA A 69 16.05 7.00 -6.91
C ALA A 69 14.96 7.82 -7.60
N ALA A 70 13.98 7.16 -8.23
CA ALA A 70 12.85 7.77 -8.91
C ALA A 70 11.59 7.84 -8.04
N HIS A 71 11.35 6.82 -7.22
CA HIS A 71 10.09 6.59 -6.54
C HIS A 71 10.23 5.77 -5.24
N ALA A 72 11.03 6.23 -4.29
CA ALA A 72 11.06 5.61 -2.97
C ALA A 72 9.67 5.64 -2.32
N ILE A 73 9.19 4.50 -1.83
CA ILE A 73 7.88 4.35 -1.23
C ILE A 73 7.96 3.79 0.19
N VAL A 74 6.98 4.17 1.02
CA VAL A 74 6.86 3.62 2.38
C VAL A 74 6.49 2.13 2.34
N PRO A 75 6.94 1.31 3.33
CA PRO A 75 6.92 -0.16 3.23
C PRO A 75 5.55 -0.82 3.46
N PHE A 76 4.48 -0.05 3.60
CA PHE A 76 3.18 -0.56 4.06
C PHE A 76 2.45 -1.47 3.05
N PHE A 77 2.89 -1.52 1.80
CA PHE A 77 2.43 -2.49 0.82
C PHE A 77 3.49 -3.56 0.47
N GLY A 78 4.74 -3.37 0.90
CA GLY A 78 5.85 -4.29 0.60
C GLY A 78 6.24 -4.32 -0.88
N GLN A 79 5.92 -3.30 -1.67
CA GLN A 79 6.07 -3.32 -3.13
C GLN A 79 7.25 -2.50 -3.68
N GLY A 80 8.07 -1.88 -2.84
CA GLY A 80 9.21 -1.05 -3.32
C GLY A 80 10.17 -1.83 -4.22
N MET A 81 10.62 -2.99 -3.77
CA MET A 81 11.53 -3.86 -4.53
C MET A 81 10.85 -4.37 -5.83
N ASN A 82 9.60 -4.81 -5.76
CA ASN A 82 8.86 -5.30 -6.92
C ASN A 82 8.70 -4.20 -7.99
N CYS A 83 8.37 -2.98 -7.55
CA CYS A 83 8.25 -1.82 -8.45
C CYS A 83 9.60 -1.51 -9.14
N GLY A 84 10.72 -1.58 -8.40
CA GLY A 84 12.06 -1.39 -8.97
C GLY A 84 12.46 -2.49 -9.96
N PHE A 85 12.14 -3.74 -9.69
CA PHE A 85 12.35 -4.84 -10.64
C PHE A 85 11.47 -4.72 -11.88
N GLU A 86 10.24 -4.22 -11.73
CA GLU A 86 9.39 -3.94 -12.87
C GLU A 86 9.96 -2.82 -13.76
N ASP A 87 10.60 -1.81 -13.18
CA ASP A 87 11.33 -0.80 -13.93
C ASP A 87 12.41 -1.43 -14.82
N CYS A 88 13.20 -2.35 -14.24
CA CYS A 88 14.25 -3.06 -14.99
C CYS A 88 13.66 -3.89 -16.13
N ARG A 89 12.56 -4.61 -15.88
CA ARG A 89 11.89 -5.42 -16.91
C ARG A 89 11.36 -4.56 -18.05
N ILE A 90 10.67 -3.47 -17.74
CA ILE A 90 10.12 -2.56 -18.75
C ILE A 90 11.25 -1.92 -19.56
N LEU A 91 12.33 -1.51 -18.90
CA LEU A 91 13.48 -0.93 -19.59
C LEU A 91 14.12 -1.93 -20.56
N ASP A 92 14.28 -3.20 -20.16
CA ASP A 92 14.81 -4.27 -21.03
C ASP A 92 13.91 -4.51 -22.26
N GLU A 93 12.59 -4.58 -22.07
CA GLU A 93 11.62 -4.70 -23.16
C GLU A 93 11.73 -3.52 -24.16
N LEU A 94 11.89 -2.29 -23.65
CA LEU A 94 12.02 -1.09 -24.47
C LEU A 94 13.35 -1.04 -25.24
N ILE A 95 14.44 -1.54 -24.67
CA ILE A 95 15.73 -1.67 -25.35
C ILE A 95 15.57 -2.55 -26.60
N GLY A 96 14.92 -3.71 -26.43
CA GLY A 96 14.62 -4.61 -27.56
C GLY A 96 13.69 -3.98 -28.60
N LYS A 97 12.63 -3.30 -28.16
CA LYS A 97 11.64 -2.65 -29.01
C LYS A 97 12.22 -1.54 -29.89
N HIS A 98 13.09 -0.72 -29.33
CA HIS A 98 13.61 0.49 -29.97
C HIS A 98 15.03 0.33 -30.56
N ASN A 99 15.58 -0.89 -30.65
CA ASN A 99 16.91 -1.15 -31.20
C ASN A 99 17.99 -0.19 -30.66
N HIS A 100 18.05 -0.04 -29.35
CA HIS A 100 19.00 0.84 -28.63
C HIS A 100 18.89 2.35 -28.95
N ASN A 101 17.75 2.81 -29.45
CA ASN A 101 17.47 4.25 -29.54
C ASN A 101 17.12 4.81 -28.15
N TRP A 102 18.14 5.23 -27.41
CA TRP A 102 18.01 5.65 -26.01
C TRP A 102 17.06 6.84 -25.81
N SER A 103 16.96 7.76 -26.75
CA SER A 103 16.00 8.86 -26.67
C SER A 103 14.56 8.34 -26.63
N ALA A 104 14.21 7.41 -27.53
CA ALA A 104 12.89 6.81 -27.56
C ALA A 104 12.64 5.91 -26.31
N ILE A 105 13.64 5.11 -25.94
CA ILE A 105 13.58 4.21 -24.78
C ILE A 105 13.26 4.98 -23.50
N LEU A 106 14.04 5.99 -23.19
CA LEU A 106 13.94 6.70 -21.91
C LEU A 106 12.64 7.51 -21.82
N GLN A 107 12.20 8.12 -22.92
CA GLN A 107 10.91 8.84 -22.94
C GLN A 107 9.73 7.89 -22.74
N GLU A 108 9.72 6.73 -23.41
CA GLU A 108 8.65 5.75 -23.23
C GLU A 108 8.70 5.10 -21.84
N TYR A 109 9.89 4.79 -21.32
CA TYR A 109 10.08 4.28 -19.96
C TYR A 109 9.43 5.20 -18.93
N GLN A 110 9.78 6.48 -18.95
CA GLN A 110 9.22 7.46 -18.02
C GLN A 110 7.69 7.56 -18.14
N ALA A 111 7.17 7.59 -19.37
CA ALA A 111 5.74 7.70 -19.63
C ALA A 111 4.95 6.48 -19.13
N LEU A 112 5.53 5.29 -19.23
CA LEU A 112 4.90 4.05 -18.76
C LEU A 112 4.98 3.89 -17.24
N ARG A 113 6.16 4.18 -16.66
CA ARG A 113 6.42 3.83 -15.27
C ARG A 113 5.97 4.88 -14.25
N LYS A 114 6.04 6.16 -14.61
CA LYS A 114 5.68 7.26 -13.70
C LYS A 114 4.26 7.14 -13.12
N PRO A 115 3.20 6.86 -13.92
CA PRO A 115 1.86 6.69 -13.38
C PRO A 115 1.73 5.51 -12.41
N ASP A 116 2.43 4.40 -12.67
CA ASP A 116 2.39 3.22 -11.80
C ASP A 116 3.15 3.45 -10.50
N ALA A 117 4.31 4.08 -10.57
CA ALA A 117 5.10 4.40 -9.38
C ALA A 117 4.38 5.40 -8.45
N ASP A 118 3.72 6.40 -9.02
CA ASP A 118 2.89 7.30 -8.22
C ASP A 118 1.71 6.58 -7.59
N ALA A 119 1.07 5.68 -8.33
CA ALA A 119 -0.07 4.92 -7.84
C ALA A 119 0.29 3.99 -6.68
N ILE A 120 1.40 3.25 -6.78
CA ILE A 120 1.83 2.37 -5.68
C ILE A 120 2.27 3.17 -4.45
N ALA A 121 2.84 4.36 -4.64
CA ALA A 121 3.15 5.26 -3.54
C ALA A 121 1.88 5.72 -2.80
N ASP A 122 0.82 6.09 -3.54
CA ASP A 122 -0.47 6.48 -2.95
C ASP A 122 -1.14 5.28 -2.26
N LEU A 123 -1.15 4.12 -2.88
CA LEU A 123 -1.67 2.89 -2.28
C LEU A 123 -0.96 2.55 -0.96
N ALA A 124 0.36 2.70 -0.91
CA ALA A 124 1.14 2.44 0.31
C ALA A 124 0.79 3.41 1.45
N ILE A 125 0.59 4.69 1.14
CA ILE A 125 0.17 5.70 2.11
C ILE A 125 -1.26 5.43 2.60
N ASN A 126 -2.18 5.09 1.68
CA ASN A 126 -3.55 4.76 2.02
C ASN A 126 -3.63 3.53 2.93
N ASN A 127 -2.85 2.48 2.62
CA ASN A 127 -2.79 1.27 3.45
C ASN A 127 -2.25 1.57 4.86
N PHE A 128 -1.24 2.45 4.99
CA PHE A 128 -0.78 2.90 6.29
C PHE A 128 -1.89 3.57 7.10
N THR A 129 -2.66 4.44 6.47
CA THR A 129 -3.79 5.12 7.14
C THR A 129 -4.86 4.11 7.58
N GLU A 130 -5.21 3.14 6.73
CA GLU A 130 -6.15 2.07 7.09
C GLU A 130 -5.65 1.25 8.28
N MET A 131 -4.41 0.80 8.24
CA MET A 131 -3.80 -0.01 9.30
C MET A 131 -3.72 0.73 10.63
N ARG A 132 -3.47 2.04 10.60
CA ARG A 132 -3.33 2.85 11.80
C ARG A 132 -4.66 3.25 12.43
N GLU A 133 -5.65 3.59 11.61
CA GLU A 133 -6.84 4.30 12.07
C GLU A 133 -8.12 3.46 12.03
N LYS A 134 -8.21 2.46 11.12
CA LYS A 134 -9.47 1.79 10.85
C LYS A 134 -9.56 0.35 11.35
N THR A 135 -8.46 -0.27 11.76
CA THR A 135 -8.43 -1.70 12.11
C THR A 135 -9.28 -2.10 13.33
N ALA A 136 -9.66 -1.14 14.18
CA ALA A 136 -10.57 -1.35 15.31
C ALA A 136 -11.98 -0.81 15.07
N ASP A 137 -12.26 -0.20 13.92
CA ASP A 137 -13.57 0.35 13.58
C ASP A 137 -14.53 -0.78 13.14
N PRO A 138 -15.67 -1.01 13.86
CA PRO A 138 -16.63 -2.04 13.49
C PRO A 138 -17.21 -1.86 12.08
N VAL A 139 -17.41 -0.62 11.64
CA VAL A 139 -17.94 -0.31 10.29
C VAL A 139 -16.93 -0.75 9.22
N PHE A 140 -15.67 -0.41 9.41
CA PHE A 140 -14.60 -0.84 8.52
C PHE A 140 -14.44 -2.37 8.50
N LEU A 141 -14.52 -3.03 9.65
CA LEU A 141 -14.45 -4.49 9.74
C LEU A 141 -15.61 -5.18 9.03
N LEU A 142 -16.83 -4.61 9.10
CA LEU A 142 -17.98 -5.11 8.34
C LEU A 142 -17.76 -4.91 6.84
N GLN A 143 -17.30 -3.74 6.42
CA GLN A 143 -16.94 -3.48 5.02
C GLN A 143 -15.96 -4.54 4.50
N LYS A 144 -14.89 -4.84 5.23
CA LYS A 144 -13.92 -5.87 4.82
C LYS A 144 -14.50 -7.28 4.75
N LYS A 145 -15.48 -7.62 5.60
CA LYS A 145 -16.21 -8.89 5.49
C LYS A 145 -17.05 -8.96 4.20
N ILE A 146 -17.73 -7.86 3.85
CA ILE A 146 -18.51 -7.77 2.61
C ILE A 146 -17.60 -7.91 1.39
N GLU A 147 -16.47 -7.18 1.36
CA GLU A 147 -15.48 -7.25 0.27
C GLU A 147 -14.92 -8.67 0.10
N ALA A 148 -14.59 -9.35 1.20
CA ALA A 148 -14.13 -10.74 1.18
C ALA A 148 -15.18 -11.68 0.60
N LYS A 149 -16.46 -11.51 0.99
CA LYS A 149 -17.56 -12.32 0.50
C LYS A 149 -17.90 -12.05 -0.96
N LEU A 150 -17.77 -10.80 -1.40
CA LEU A 150 -17.87 -10.42 -2.82
C LEU A 150 -16.79 -11.11 -3.65
N HIS A 151 -15.56 -11.10 -3.18
CA HIS A 151 -14.45 -11.79 -3.87
C HIS A 151 -14.63 -13.30 -3.93
N GLU A 152 -15.12 -13.92 -2.84
CA GLU A 152 -15.43 -15.36 -2.82
C GLU A 152 -16.44 -15.73 -3.89
N LYS A 153 -17.50 -14.92 -4.04
CA LYS A 153 -18.64 -15.21 -4.93
C LYS A 153 -18.45 -14.70 -6.36
N TYR A 154 -17.73 -13.58 -6.53
CA TYR A 154 -17.53 -12.90 -7.80
C TYR A 154 -16.03 -12.57 -8.00
N PRO A 155 -15.15 -13.58 -8.09
CA PRO A 155 -13.70 -13.37 -8.10
C PRO A 155 -13.17 -12.57 -9.30
N GLU A 156 -13.90 -12.57 -10.42
CA GLU A 156 -13.52 -11.81 -11.62
C GLU A 156 -13.97 -10.35 -11.56
N GLU A 157 -15.12 -10.08 -10.93
CA GLU A 157 -15.72 -8.75 -10.84
C GLU A 157 -15.21 -7.95 -9.63
N TRP A 158 -14.96 -8.63 -8.50
CA TRP A 158 -14.49 -7.99 -7.27
C TRP A 158 -13.17 -8.58 -6.80
N ILE A 159 -12.07 -7.93 -7.16
CA ILE A 159 -10.75 -8.26 -6.66
C ILE A 159 -10.37 -7.19 -5.64
N PRO A 160 -10.16 -7.49 -4.35
CA PRO A 160 -9.74 -6.51 -3.35
C PRO A 160 -8.45 -5.79 -3.76
N ALA A 161 -8.32 -4.50 -3.46
CA ALA A 161 -7.19 -3.68 -3.88
C ALA A 161 -5.83 -4.28 -3.51
N TYR A 162 -5.71 -4.87 -2.31
CA TYR A 162 -4.50 -5.58 -1.90
C TYR A 162 -4.17 -6.77 -2.82
N SER A 163 -5.17 -7.56 -3.19
CA SER A 163 -4.99 -8.71 -4.09
C SER A 163 -4.65 -8.28 -5.52
N GLN A 164 -5.22 -7.16 -6.00
CA GLN A 164 -4.87 -6.60 -7.30
C GLN A 164 -3.38 -6.24 -7.37
N VAL A 165 -2.84 -5.64 -6.32
CA VAL A 165 -1.43 -5.21 -6.26
C VAL A 165 -0.48 -6.39 -6.05
N THR A 166 -0.84 -7.32 -5.15
CA THR A 166 0.11 -8.32 -4.65
C THR A 166 0.07 -9.63 -5.45
N PHE A 167 -1.12 -10.02 -5.95
CA PHE A 167 -1.33 -11.35 -6.55
C PHE A 167 -1.82 -11.32 -7.99
N SER A 168 -1.96 -10.13 -8.60
CA SER A 168 -2.48 -9.98 -9.96
C SER A 168 -1.45 -9.28 -10.86
N PRO A 169 -0.41 -9.98 -11.31
CA PRO A 169 0.73 -9.37 -12.03
C PRO A 169 0.36 -8.72 -13.38
N HIS A 170 -0.83 -9.01 -13.89
CA HIS A 170 -1.39 -8.42 -15.11
C HIS A 170 -2.12 -7.09 -14.87
N ILE A 171 -2.38 -6.74 -13.59
CA ILE A 171 -3.02 -5.46 -13.23
C ILE A 171 -1.93 -4.46 -12.85
N ARG A 172 -1.83 -3.38 -13.62
CA ARG A 172 -0.88 -2.30 -13.35
C ARG A 172 -1.25 -1.57 -12.05
N TYR A 173 -0.28 -1.01 -11.35
CA TYR A 173 -0.52 -0.27 -10.10
C TYR A 173 -1.48 0.91 -10.28
N SER A 174 -1.38 1.64 -11.38
CA SER A 174 -2.30 2.74 -11.71
C SER A 174 -3.73 2.26 -11.92
N GLU A 175 -3.92 1.10 -12.52
CA GLU A 175 -5.22 0.48 -12.66
C GLU A 175 -5.75 -0.06 -11.34
N ALA A 176 -4.91 -0.69 -10.51
CA ALA A 176 -5.28 -1.15 -9.17
C ALA A 176 -5.74 0.02 -8.28
N LEU A 177 -5.04 1.16 -8.33
CA LEU A 177 -5.46 2.38 -7.63
C LEU A 177 -6.83 2.86 -8.09
N ARG A 178 -7.04 2.97 -9.41
CA ARG A 178 -8.31 3.42 -9.99
C ARG A 178 -9.48 2.50 -9.59
N ARG A 179 -9.29 1.18 -9.71
CA ARG A 179 -10.31 0.19 -9.30
C ARG A 179 -10.55 0.22 -7.80
N GLY A 180 -9.50 0.33 -7.00
CA GLY A 180 -9.62 0.45 -5.54
C GLY A 180 -10.43 1.67 -5.12
N MET A 181 -10.21 2.84 -5.74
CA MET A 181 -11.00 4.04 -5.49
C MET A 181 -12.48 3.85 -5.89
N GLN A 182 -12.76 3.18 -7.00
CA GLN A 182 -14.13 2.86 -7.41
C GLN A 182 -14.81 1.92 -6.41
N GLN A 183 -14.12 0.86 -5.99
CA GLN A 183 -14.62 -0.09 -4.99
C GLN A 183 -14.90 0.59 -3.65
N GLU A 184 -14.00 1.46 -3.19
CA GLU A 184 -14.20 2.23 -1.95
C GLU A 184 -15.44 3.13 -2.05
N ALA A 185 -15.63 3.83 -3.17
CA ALA A 185 -16.81 4.67 -3.38
C ALA A 185 -18.13 3.86 -3.37
N ILE A 186 -18.12 2.65 -3.95
CA ILE A 186 -19.25 1.72 -3.88
C ILE A 186 -19.50 1.29 -2.44
N MET A 187 -18.46 0.91 -1.71
CA MET A 187 -18.63 0.45 -0.33
C MET A 187 -19.10 1.55 0.60
N GLN A 188 -18.68 2.81 0.40
CA GLN A 188 -19.23 3.95 1.14
C GLN A 188 -20.75 4.11 0.94
N GLN A 189 -21.28 3.82 -0.24
CA GLN A 189 -22.73 3.81 -0.48
C GLN A 189 -23.41 2.60 0.17
N VAL A 190 -22.82 1.41 0.02
CA VAL A 190 -23.35 0.16 0.57
C VAL A 190 -23.47 0.21 2.10
N MET A 191 -22.46 0.77 2.78
CA MET A 191 -22.47 0.91 4.24
C MET A 191 -23.57 1.84 4.76
N GLN A 192 -24.19 2.63 3.90
CA GLN A 192 -25.36 3.48 4.24
C GLN A 192 -26.72 2.80 3.96
N TRP A 193 -26.74 1.57 3.41
CA TRP A 193 -27.99 0.90 3.13
C TRP A 193 -28.70 0.47 4.42
N PRO A 194 -30.01 0.70 4.54
CA PRO A 194 -30.78 0.23 5.68
C PRO A 194 -30.66 -1.28 5.85
N GLY A 195 -30.29 -1.73 7.05
CA GLY A 195 -30.21 -3.15 7.40
C GLY A 195 -29.00 -3.89 6.83
N ILE A 196 -28.00 -3.19 6.34
CA ILE A 196 -26.77 -3.83 5.79
C ILE A 196 -26.08 -4.74 6.81
N GLU A 197 -26.07 -4.37 8.09
CA GLU A 197 -25.46 -5.18 9.16
C GLU A 197 -26.09 -6.57 9.32
N GLN A 198 -27.40 -6.73 8.99
CA GLN A 198 -28.13 -7.97 9.10
C GLN A 198 -28.18 -8.78 7.79
N GLN A 199 -27.89 -8.13 6.65
CA GLN A 199 -28.08 -8.72 5.32
C GLN A 199 -26.80 -8.67 4.47
N TRP A 200 -25.65 -8.40 5.09
CA TRP A 200 -24.39 -8.14 4.38
C TRP A 200 -23.90 -9.32 3.53
N ASP A 201 -24.25 -10.56 3.90
CA ASP A 201 -23.86 -11.81 3.22
C ASP A 201 -24.98 -12.42 2.38
N ALA A 202 -26.17 -11.80 2.34
CA ALA A 202 -27.28 -12.28 1.54
C ALA A 202 -26.97 -12.19 0.03
N ASP A 203 -27.34 -13.24 -0.70
CA ASP A 203 -27.10 -13.35 -2.14
C ASP A 203 -27.62 -12.17 -2.94
N GLU A 204 -28.83 -11.68 -2.58
CA GLU A 204 -29.44 -10.51 -3.20
C GLU A 204 -28.64 -9.23 -2.95
N THR A 205 -28.14 -9.05 -1.72
CA THR A 205 -27.29 -7.91 -1.35
C THR A 205 -26.01 -7.91 -2.17
N LEU A 206 -25.31 -9.04 -2.22
CA LEU A 206 -24.07 -9.19 -2.98
C LEU A 206 -24.28 -8.97 -4.48
N ALA A 207 -25.32 -9.56 -5.06
CA ALA A 207 -25.69 -9.36 -6.46
C ALA A 207 -25.99 -7.89 -6.77
N ARG A 208 -26.69 -7.19 -5.88
CA ARG A 208 -26.96 -5.76 -6.01
C ARG A 208 -25.69 -4.92 -5.97
N ILE A 209 -24.72 -5.23 -5.09
CA ILE A 209 -23.43 -4.52 -5.03
C ILE A 209 -22.70 -4.66 -6.36
N ILE A 210 -22.66 -5.86 -6.94
CA ILE A 210 -21.98 -6.10 -8.23
C ILE A 210 -22.60 -5.26 -9.36
N THR A 211 -23.90 -4.96 -9.33
CA THR A 211 -24.49 -4.10 -10.35
C THR A 211 -23.98 -2.65 -10.32
N LEU A 212 -23.39 -2.19 -9.20
CA LEU A 212 -22.80 -0.85 -9.08
C LEU A 212 -21.42 -0.72 -9.75
N ILE A 213 -20.78 -1.85 -10.09
CA ILE A 213 -19.50 -1.86 -10.80
C ILE A 213 -19.69 -1.62 -12.29
N ARG A 214 -20.84 -2.03 -12.82
CA ARG A 214 -21.19 -2.00 -14.26
C ARG A 214 -21.78 -0.65 -14.65
#